data_821f025014a59e867bee94a49e175c0c
#
_entry.id   821f025014a59e867bee94a49e175c0c
#
_cell.length_a   1.000
_cell.length_b   1.000
_cell.length_c   1.000
_cell.angle_alpha   90.00
_cell.angle_beta   90.00
_cell.angle_gamma   90.00
#
_symmetry.space_group_name_H-M   'P 1'
#
loop_
_entity.id
_entity.type
_entity.pdbx_description
1 polymer ?
#
loop_
_entity_poly.entity_id
_entity_poly.type
_entity_poly.pdbx_seq_one_letter_code
_entity_poly.pdbx_strand_id
1 'polypeptide(L)'
;MKILWVSNAPHAPTGYGVQTAVNVPRIRALGYEMSMMAFYGLQGAPSLWDGLLTLPASQNAYGNDVLVADARHVEADIVMTLMDVWVLAPEVMSQVRWYPWLPVDHDPAPPAVVHALKACRRPVCYAQFGVAKLKEAGYDPLYVPHSVDRSVYHPQARAACRETLGFKADEFVVGLVAANKGAPSRKAFDQQIRAFAAFQKRRKDAVLYLHTDMLGMQGENLRRIIELADLPASAVVEVPSYRYARGFITPQWMAQAYNAFDVLLH
;
A
#
# COMPACT_ATOMS: atom_id res chain seq x y z
N MET A 1 -9.35 26.29 3.61
CA MET A 1 -8.66 25.48 4.63
C MET A 1 -7.48 24.80 3.94
N LYS A 2 -6.31 24.94 4.54
CA LYS A 2 -5.03 24.40 4.04
C LYS A 2 -4.71 23.09 4.77
N ILE A 3 -4.38 22.05 4.02
CA ILE A 3 -4.13 20.70 4.53
C ILE A 3 -2.72 20.28 4.15
N LEU A 4 -1.89 19.91 5.14
CA LEU A 4 -0.67 19.16 4.90
C LEU A 4 -0.97 17.66 4.98
N TRP A 5 -0.84 16.98 3.83
CA TRP A 5 -0.98 15.53 3.75
C TRP A 5 0.37 14.86 3.93
N VAL A 6 0.48 13.97 4.91
CA VAL A 6 1.74 13.28 5.24
C VAL A 6 1.58 11.78 4.99
N SER A 7 2.29 11.25 4.00
CA SER A 7 2.20 9.85 3.61
C SER A 7 3.37 9.45 2.69
N ASN A 8 3.23 8.33 1.99
CA ASN A 8 4.09 8.01 0.86
C ASN A 8 3.78 8.92 -0.34
N ALA A 9 4.79 9.21 -1.14
CA ALA A 9 4.61 9.96 -2.38
C ALA A 9 3.57 9.27 -3.29
N PRO A 10 2.77 10.04 -4.05
CA PRO A 10 1.70 9.48 -4.88
C PRO A 10 2.20 8.58 -6.01
N HIS A 11 3.45 8.72 -6.42
CA HIS A 11 4.11 7.84 -7.41
C HIS A 11 4.81 6.64 -6.79
N ALA A 12 4.85 6.54 -5.46
CA ALA A 12 5.46 5.40 -4.78
C ALA A 12 4.59 4.14 -4.98
N PRO A 13 5.16 3.00 -5.40
CA PRO A 13 4.40 1.77 -5.64
C PRO A 13 4.07 1.05 -4.32
N THR A 14 3.31 1.71 -3.47
CA THR A 14 2.89 1.23 -2.16
C THR A 14 1.41 1.48 -1.94
N GLY A 15 0.79 0.74 -1.02
CA GLY A 15 -0.63 0.94 -0.68
C GLY A 15 -0.93 2.39 -0.28
N TYR A 16 -0.10 3.01 0.56
CA TYR A 16 -0.27 4.41 0.96
C TYR A 16 -0.03 5.38 -0.18
N GLY A 17 0.94 5.10 -1.09
CA GLY A 17 1.17 5.90 -2.29
C GLY A 17 -0.03 5.91 -3.22
N VAL A 18 -0.62 4.72 -3.46
CA VAL A 18 -1.86 4.58 -4.25
C VAL A 18 -3.02 5.36 -3.62
N GLN A 19 -3.20 5.27 -2.30
CA GLN A 19 -4.25 6.03 -1.60
C GLN A 19 -3.99 7.54 -1.65
N THR A 20 -2.74 7.98 -1.56
CA THR A 20 -2.35 9.40 -1.74
C THR A 20 -2.73 9.88 -3.16
N ALA A 21 -2.34 9.13 -4.19
CA ALA A 21 -2.65 9.46 -5.59
C ALA A 21 -4.15 9.54 -5.88
N VAL A 22 -4.94 8.69 -5.22
CA VAL A 22 -6.39 8.65 -5.42
C VAL A 22 -7.12 9.74 -4.63
N ASN A 23 -6.74 9.99 -3.38
CA ASN A 23 -7.51 10.84 -2.48
C ASN A 23 -7.11 12.32 -2.55
N VAL A 24 -5.82 12.64 -2.66
CA VAL A 24 -5.36 14.04 -2.63
C VAL A 24 -5.98 14.89 -3.75
N PRO A 25 -6.02 14.46 -5.02
CA PRO A 25 -6.70 15.22 -6.07
C PRO A 25 -8.20 15.39 -5.82
N ARG A 26 -8.86 14.40 -5.22
CA ARG A 26 -10.30 14.45 -4.91
C ARG A 26 -10.59 15.43 -3.79
N ILE A 27 -9.75 15.46 -2.75
CA ILE A 27 -9.87 16.44 -1.66
C ILE A 27 -9.63 17.86 -2.20
N ARG A 28 -8.63 18.03 -3.08
CA ARG A 28 -8.39 19.31 -3.77
C ARG A 28 -9.58 19.77 -4.60
N ALA A 29 -10.24 18.85 -5.31
CA ALA A 29 -11.42 19.15 -6.12
C ALA A 29 -12.62 19.62 -5.28
N LEU A 30 -12.64 19.35 -3.96
CA LEU A 30 -13.63 19.88 -3.01
C LEU A 30 -13.30 21.31 -2.55
N GLY A 31 -12.26 21.95 -3.09
CA GLY A 31 -11.89 23.34 -2.79
C GLY A 31 -10.91 23.50 -1.63
N TYR A 32 -10.28 22.41 -1.14
CA TYR A 32 -9.22 22.50 -0.14
C TYR A 32 -7.87 22.76 -0.78
N GLU A 33 -7.06 23.62 -0.16
CA GLU A 33 -5.67 23.80 -0.53
C GLU A 33 -4.83 22.67 0.06
N MET A 34 -4.06 21.99 -0.80
CA MET A 34 -3.29 20.82 -0.41
C MET A 34 -1.81 21.04 -0.62
N SER A 35 -1.01 20.60 0.33
CA SER A 35 0.43 20.36 0.20
C SER A 35 0.76 18.97 0.75
N MET A 36 1.88 18.38 0.37
CA MET A 36 2.25 17.05 0.82
C MET A 36 3.65 17.07 1.47
N MET A 37 3.83 16.19 2.46
CA MET A 37 5.14 15.74 2.93
C MET A 37 5.22 14.23 2.70
N ALA A 38 6.16 13.81 1.85
CA ALA A 38 6.36 12.42 1.47
C ALA A 38 7.56 11.85 2.23
N PHE A 39 7.31 10.98 3.21
CA PHE A 39 8.39 10.31 3.94
C PHE A 39 8.97 9.11 3.17
N TYR A 40 8.31 8.64 2.10
CA TYR A 40 8.78 7.57 1.23
C TYR A 40 8.43 7.87 -0.23
N GLY A 41 9.37 7.57 -1.14
CA GLY A 41 9.20 7.76 -2.59
C GLY A 41 9.67 9.11 -3.12
N LEU A 42 9.99 10.07 -2.26
CA LEU A 42 10.63 11.33 -2.61
C LEU A 42 11.83 11.56 -1.69
N GLN A 43 12.96 11.93 -2.27
CA GLN A 43 14.19 12.23 -1.53
C GLN A 43 14.87 13.48 -2.10
N GLY A 44 15.66 14.13 -1.27
CA GLY A 44 16.53 15.24 -1.67
C GLY A 44 15.83 16.60 -1.65
N ALA A 45 15.12 16.97 -2.69
CA ALA A 45 14.54 18.30 -2.84
C ALA A 45 13.01 18.29 -2.95
N PRO A 46 12.34 19.38 -2.57
CA PRO A 46 10.92 19.57 -2.88
C PRO A 46 10.63 19.42 -4.37
N SER A 47 9.46 18.90 -4.69
CA SER A 47 9.00 18.71 -6.06
C SER A 47 7.55 19.14 -6.22
N LEU A 48 7.09 19.24 -7.45
CA LEU A 48 5.67 19.43 -7.76
C LEU A 48 5.09 18.13 -8.32
N TRP A 49 4.02 17.65 -7.72
CA TRP A 49 3.20 16.57 -8.26
C TRP A 49 1.81 17.09 -8.60
N ASP A 50 1.45 17.08 -9.87
CA ASP A 50 0.18 17.64 -10.37
C ASP A 50 -0.08 19.09 -9.85
N GLY A 51 0.98 19.89 -9.82
CA GLY A 51 0.97 21.26 -9.31
C GLY A 51 0.89 21.38 -7.77
N LEU A 52 0.96 20.28 -7.02
CA LEU A 52 0.99 20.29 -5.56
C LEU A 52 2.42 20.24 -5.04
N LEU A 53 2.76 21.17 -4.14
CA LEU A 53 4.04 21.15 -3.44
C LEU A 53 4.16 19.86 -2.63
N THR A 54 5.22 19.10 -2.90
CA THR A 54 5.56 17.87 -2.19
C THR A 54 6.95 18.02 -1.59
N LEU A 55 7.01 17.98 -0.27
CA LEU A 55 8.22 18.11 0.54
C LEU A 55 8.74 16.71 0.90
N PRO A 56 10.04 16.42 0.80
CA PRO A 56 10.59 15.14 1.27
C PRO A 56 10.72 15.15 2.79
N ALA A 57 10.80 13.96 3.41
CA ALA A 57 11.37 13.83 4.76
C ALA A 57 12.85 14.23 4.74
N SER A 58 13.39 14.58 5.92
CA SER A 58 14.79 15.00 6.06
C SER A 58 15.65 13.86 6.64
N GLN A 59 16.24 14.06 7.82
CA GLN A 59 17.10 13.05 8.46
C GLN A 59 16.30 11.96 9.16
N ASN A 60 15.14 12.31 9.72
CA ASN A 60 14.22 11.33 10.28
C ASN A 60 13.42 10.66 9.16
N ALA A 61 13.43 9.34 9.14
CA ALA A 61 12.79 8.54 8.07
C ALA A 61 11.27 8.80 7.91
N TYR A 62 10.62 9.30 8.96
CA TYR A 62 9.17 9.61 8.96
C TYR A 62 8.88 11.10 9.07
N GLY A 63 9.93 11.94 8.99
CA GLY A 63 9.81 13.39 8.95
C GLY A 63 9.49 14.06 10.29
N ASN A 64 9.68 13.39 11.44
CA ASN A 64 9.43 14.00 12.76
C ASN A 64 10.26 15.27 12.99
N ASP A 65 11.42 15.38 12.34
CA ASP A 65 12.34 16.52 12.45
C ASP A 65 11.90 17.76 11.65
N VAL A 66 11.08 17.59 10.61
CA VAL A 66 10.66 18.67 9.71
C VAL A 66 9.16 18.93 9.68
N LEU A 67 8.33 17.99 10.11
CA LEU A 67 6.86 18.04 9.97
C LEU A 67 6.24 19.34 10.49
N VAL A 68 6.66 19.82 11.66
CA VAL A 68 6.13 21.06 12.25
C VAL A 68 6.58 22.29 11.45
N ALA A 69 7.83 22.30 10.97
CA ALA A 69 8.35 23.37 10.13
C ALA A 69 7.64 23.40 8.78
N ASP A 70 7.42 22.22 8.17
CA ASP A 70 6.67 22.08 6.92
C ASP A 70 5.22 22.55 7.07
N ALA A 71 4.55 22.15 8.16
CA ALA A 71 3.18 22.59 8.44
C ALA A 71 3.09 24.12 8.56
N ARG A 72 4.08 24.75 9.21
CA ARG A 72 4.17 26.22 9.30
C ARG A 72 4.48 26.86 7.96
N HIS A 73 5.42 26.28 7.19
CA HIS A 73 5.83 26.79 5.87
C HIS A 73 4.65 26.86 4.88
N VAL A 74 3.80 25.84 4.87
CA VAL A 74 2.60 25.81 4.01
C VAL A 74 1.37 26.42 4.70
N GLU A 75 1.52 26.96 5.90
CA GLU A 75 0.43 27.54 6.71
C GLU A 75 -0.75 26.57 6.88
N ALA A 76 -0.46 25.32 7.17
CA ALA A 76 -1.48 24.27 7.28
C ALA A 76 -2.43 24.51 8.46
N ASP A 77 -3.72 24.55 8.20
CA ASP A 77 -4.77 24.57 9.24
C ASP A 77 -4.85 23.21 9.96
N ILE A 78 -4.61 22.12 9.22
CA ILE A 78 -4.61 20.75 9.72
C ILE A 78 -3.50 19.91 9.06
N VAL A 79 -3.04 18.90 9.80
CA VAL A 79 -2.15 17.85 9.30
C VAL A 79 -2.93 16.54 9.26
N MET A 80 -3.03 15.93 8.08
CA MET A 80 -3.56 14.58 7.91
C MET A 80 -2.42 13.62 7.61
N THR A 81 -2.31 12.54 8.37
CA THR A 81 -1.32 11.49 8.10
C THR A 81 -1.99 10.22 7.63
N LEU A 82 -1.47 9.57 6.59
CA LEU A 82 -1.85 8.21 6.19
C LEU A 82 -0.64 7.31 6.35
N MET A 83 -0.52 6.67 7.51
CA MET A 83 0.61 5.85 7.90
C MET A 83 0.37 5.14 9.23
N ASP A 84 1.29 4.28 9.61
CA ASP A 84 1.38 3.71 10.95
C ASP A 84 1.79 4.81 11.96
N VAL A 85 0.95 5.10 12.94
CA VAL A 85 1.13 6.26 13.83
C VAL A 85 2.20 6.08 14.90
N TRP A 86 2.57 4.83 15.21
CA TRP A 86 3.58 4.52 16.25
C TRP A 86 4.99 4.98 15.88
N VAL A 87 5.24 5.38 14.63
CA VAL A 87 6.52 5.96 14.17
C VAL A 87 6.58 7.48 14.36
N LEU A 88 5.46 8.11 14.72
CA LEU A 88 5.38 9.55 14.96
C LEU A 88 5.56 9.88 16.44
N ALA A 89 6.35 10.91 16.72
CA ALA A 89 6.59 11.40 18.08
C ALA A 89 5.40 12.22 18.58
N PRO A 90 4.73 11.83 19.69
CA PRO A 90 3.59 12.58 20.21
C PRO A 90 3.90 14.05 20.51
N GLU A 91 5.13 14.35 20.93
CA GLU A 91 5.60 15.71 21.24
C GLU A 91 5.65 16.60 19.98
N VAL A 92 5.95 16.01 18.82
CA VAL A 92 5.92 16.67 17.52
C VAL A 92 4.47 16.88 17.10
N MET A 93 3.66 15.82 17.16
CA MET A 93 2.28 15.84 16.70
C MET A 93 1.36 16.72 17.56
N SER A 94 1.69 16.94 18.83
CA SER A 94 0.95 17.85 19.71
C SER A 94 1.04 19.33 19.29
N GLN A 95 2.03 19.69 18.49
CA GLN A 95 2.24 21.07 17.99
C GLN A 95 1.39 21.42 16.77
N VAL A 96 0.67 20.46 16.20
CA VAL A 96 -0.19 20.64 15.02
C VAL A 96 -1.60 20.11 15.25
N ARG A 97 -2.56 20.54 14.46
CA ARG A 97 -3.93 19.97 14.50
C ARG A 97 -3.95 18.67 13.68
N TRP A 98 -3.63 17.57 14.34
CA TRP A 98 -3.39 16.28 13.71
C TRP A 98 -4.64 15.41 13.64
N TYR A 99 -4.88 14.85 12.44
CA TYR A 99 -5.92 13.87 12.13
C TYR A 99 -5.28 12.65 11.45
N PRO A 100 -4.92 11.60 12.20
CA PRO A 100 -4.34 10.38 11.63
C PRO A 100 -5.38 9.52 10.92
N TRP A 101 -5.08 9.09 9.71
CA TRP A 101 -5.79 8.02 9.00
C TRP A 101 -4.92 6.77 9.06
N LEU A 102 -5.29 5.80 9.91
CA LEU A 102 -4.37 4.78 10.40
C LEU A 102 -4.93 3.36 10.34
N PRO A 103 -4.03 2.34 10.23
CA PRO A 103 -4.36 0.95 10.53
C PRO A 103 -4.46 0.70 12.02
N VAL A 104 -5.34 -0.21 12.39
CA VAL A 104 -5.32 -0.94 13.66
C VAL A 104 -5.62 -2.40 13.33
N ASP A 105 -4.67 -3.28 13.58
CA ASP A 105 -4.66 -4.67 13.13
C ASP A 105 -4.44 -5.68 14.26
N HIS A 106 -4.47 -5.24 15.51
CA HIS A 106 -4.31 -6.06 16.72
C HIS A 106 -5.47 -5.89 17.70
N ASP A 107 -5.69 -6.92 18.49
CA ASP A 107 -6.65 -6.96 19.60
C ASP A 107 -5.91 -7.31 20.90
N PRO A 108 -5.86 -6.42 21.90
CA PRO A 108 -6.33 -5.04 21.90
C PRO A 108 -5.52 -4.11 20.99
N ALA A 109 -5.98 -2.86 20.79
CA ALA A 109 -5.18 -1.85 20.07
C ALA A 109 -3.80 -1.69 20.68
N PRO A 110 -2.70 -1.71 19.88
CA PRO A 110 -1.35 -1.71 20.41
C PRO A 110 -1.06 -0.50 21.33
N PRO A 111 -0.38 -0.68 22.47
CA PRO A 111 -0.07 0.43 23.38
C PRO A 111 0.67 1.59 22.71
N ALA A 112 1.56 1.30 21.75
CA ALA A 112 2.28 2.33 20.99
C ALA A 112 1.34 3.18 20.11
N VAL A 113 0.32 2.56 19.50
CA VAL A 113 -0.73 3.27 18.74
C VAL A 113 -1.55 4.16 19.68
N VAL A 114 -2.03 3.60 20.79
CA VAL A 114 -2.80 4.33 21.80
C VAL A 114 -2.00 5.50 22.37
N HIS A 115 -0.69 5.29 22.60
CA HIS A 115 0.19 6.37 23.09
C HIS A 115 0.34 7.50 22.06
N ALA A 116 0.60 7.19 20.79
CA ALA A 116 0.72 8.20 19.75
C ALA A 116 -0.58 9.01 19.58
N LEU A 117 -1.73 8.36 19.64
CA LEU A 117 -3.03 9.00 19.47
C LEU A 117 -3.40 10.01 20.56
N LYS A 118 -2.69 10.07 21.69
CA LYS A 118 -2.92 11.11 22.72
C LYS A 118 -2.73 12.53 22.16
N ALA A 119 -1.93 12.70 21.12
CA ALA A 119 -1.70 13.99 20.47
C ALA A 119 -2.72 14.32 19.36
N CYS A 120 -3.55 13.38 18.94
CA CYS A 120 -4.46 13.60 17.81
C CYS A 120 -5.74 14.36 18.23
N ARG A 121 -6.36 15.03 17.26
CA ARG A 121 -7.69 15.64 17.43
C ARG A 121 -8.80 14.59 17.33
N ARG A 122 -8.73 13.75 16.31
CA ARG A 122 -9.64 12.64 16.10
C ARG A 122 -8.99 11.61 15.18
N PRO A 123 -8.93 10.32 15.56
CA PRO A 123 -8.41 9.30 14.67
C PRO A 123 -9.42 8.95 13.57
N VAL A 124 -8.89 8.53 12.40
CA VAL A 124 -9.66 8.04 11.26
C VAL A 124 -9.16 6.63 10.95
N CYS A 125 -10.05 5.64 10.97
CA CYS A 125 -9.71 4.25 10.64
C CYS A 125 -10.28 3.85 9.29
N TYR A 126 -9.53 3.07 8.53
CA TYR A 126 -10.01 2.53 7.26
C TYR A 126 -10.61 1.12 7.37
N ALA A 127 -10.61 0.52 8.56
CA ALA A 127 -11.25 -0.77 8.84
C ALA A 127 -12.22 -0.64 10.02
N GLN A 128 -13.38 -1.29 9.93
CA GLN A 128 -14.36 -1.32 11.04
C GLN A 128 -13.79 -2.02 12.28
N PHE A 129 -12.92 -3.02 12.08
CA PHE A 129 -12.16 -3.64 13.17
C PHE A 129 -11.36 -2.58 13.97
N GLY A 130 -10.60 -1.72 13.27
CA GLY A 130 -9.84 -0.66 13.92
C GLY A 130 -10.72 0.36 14.64
N VAL A 131 -11.90 0.69 14.08
CA VAL A 131 -12.89 1.54 14.75
C VAL A 131 -13.34 0.91 16.07
N ALA A 132 -13.66 -0.39 16.08
CA ALA A 132 -14.07 -1.09 17.29
C ALA A 132 -12.95 -1.07 18.35
N LYS A 133 -11.71 -1.41 17.96
CA LYS A 133 -10.58 -1.46 18.89
C LYS A 133 -10.17 -0.10 19.46
N LEU A 134 -10.28 0.97 18.68
CA LEU A 134 -10.05 2.32 19.20
C LEU A 134 -11.19 2.81 20.11
N LYS A 135 -12.44 2.41 19.87
CA LYS A 135 -13.56 2.69 20.80
C LYS A 135 -13.34 1.99 22.14
N GLU A 136 -12.92 0.73 22.14
CA GLU A 136 -12.55 -0.02 23.35
C GLU A 136 -11.40 0.67 24.12
N ALA A 137 -10.48 1.32 23.38
CA ALA A 137 -9.39 2.11 23.97
C ALA A 137 -9.79 3.55 24.38
N GLY A 138 -11.09 3.92 24.28
CA GLY A 138 -11.62 5.21 24.75
C GLY A 138 -11.55 6.35 23.72
N TYR A 139 -11.31 6.07 22.43
CA TYR A 139 -11.35 7.05 21.35
C TYR A 139 -12.72 7.08 20.63
N ASP A 140 -12.97 8.17 19.91
CA ASP A 140 -14.14 8.31 18.99
C ASP A 140 -13.65 8.41 17.52
N PRO A 141 -13.25 7.29 16.89
CA PRO A 141 -12.71 7.29 15.53
C PRO A 141 -13.79 7.50 14.49
N LEU A 142 -13.41 8.18 13.38
CA LEU A 142 -14.17 8.17 12.13
C LEU A 142 -13.85 6.89 11.35
N TYR A 143 -14.85 6.37 10.64
CA TYR A 143 -14.66 5.31 9.67
C TYR A 143 -14.58 5.89 8.25
N VAL A 144 -13.41 5.80 7.63
CA VAL A 144 -13.21 6.18 6.22
C VAL A 144 -12.39 5.07 5.57
N PRO A 145 -12.99 4.17 4.78
CA PRO A 145 -12.28 3.08 4.13
C PRO A 145 -11.31 3.58 3.05
N HIS A 146 -10.31 2.77 2.73
CA HIS A 146 -9.49 3.01 1.55
C HIS A 146 -10.36 3.01 0.28
N SER A 147 -10.01 3.86 -0.66
CA SER A 147 -10.74 4.03 -1.91
C SER A 147 -10.13 3.21 -3.05
N VAL A 148 -10.97 2.87 -4.01
CA VAL A 148 -10.59 2.23 -5.27
C VAL A 148 -11.10 3.08 -6.42
N ASP A 149 -10.24 3.35 -7.40
CA ASP A 149 -10.66 4.07 -8.61
C ASP A 149 -11.48 3.15 -9.52
N ARG A 150 -12.80 3.31 -9.51
CA ARG A 150 -13.72 2.49 -10.29
C ARG A 150 -13.67 2.75 -11.79
N SER A 151 -13.06 3.84 -12.24
CA SER A 151 -12.79 4.05 -13.66
C SER A 151 -11.68 3.14 -14.19
N VAL A 152 -10.81 2.66 -13.30
CA VAL A 152 -9.71 1.75 -13.60
C VAL A 152 -10.04 0.31 -13.20
N TYR A 153 -10.47 0.12 -11.94
CA TYR A 153 -10.76 -1.20 -11.39
C TYR A 153 -12.25 -1.51 -11.52
N HIS A 154 -12.61 -2.15 -12.62
CA HIS A 154 -13.96 -2.63 -12.91
C HIS A 154 -13.89 -3.98 -13.66
N PRO A 155 -14.97 -4.75 -13.73
CA PRO A 155 -15.01 -5.98 -14.51
C PRO A 155 -14.69 -5.73 -15.99
N GLN A 156 -13.74 -6.49 -16.50
CA GLN A 156 -13.29 -6.46 -17.90
C GLN A 156 -13.43 -7.84 -18.55
N ALA A 157 -13.41 -7.90 -19.88
CA ALA A 157 -13.44 -9.17 -20.59
C ALA A 157 -12.21 -10.03 -20.26
N ARG A 158 -12.41 -11.10 -19.50
CA ARG A 158 -11.34 -12.00 -19.02
C ARG A 158 -10.44 -12.49 -20.15
N ALA A 159 -11.03 -12.89 -21.29
CA ALA A 159 -10.27 -13.41 -22.43
C ALA A 159 -9.26 -12.38 -22.96
N ALA A 160 -9.66 -11.12 -23.10
CA ALA A 160 -8.78 -10.04 -23.55
C ALA A 160 -7.68 -9.74 -22.51
N CYS A 161 -8.01 -9.77 -21.20
CA CYS A 161 -7.04 -9.59 -20.14
C CYS A 161 -5.99 -10.72 -20.12
N ARG A 162 -6.42 -11.97 -20.33
CA ARG A 162 -5.53 -13.13 -20.43
C ARG A 162 -4.60 -13.04 -21.63
N GLU A 163 -5.12 -12.70 -22.79
CA GLU A 163 -4.33 -12.48 -24.01
C GLU A 163 -3.25 -11.43 -23.80
N THR A 164 -3.60 -10.28 -23.21
CA THR A 164 -2.65 -9.18 -22.90
C THR A 164 -1.52 -9.63 -21.96
N LEU A 165 -1.82 -10.53 -21.03
CA LEU A 165 -0.87 -11.02 -20.02
C LEU A 165 -0.17 -12.31 -20.44
N GLY A 166 -0.51 -12.88 -21.59
CA GLY A 166 0.11 -14.08 -22.13
C GLY A 166 -0.40 -15.40 -21.52
N PHE A 167 -1.59 -15.37 -20.87
CA PHE A 167 -2.24 -16.59 -20.39
C PHE A 167 -3.06 -17.25 -21.50
N LYS A 168 -3.13 -18.58 -21.46
CA LYS A 168 -4.03 -19.33 -22.35
C LYS A 168 -5.48 -19.26 -21.85
N ALA A 169 -6.42 -19.43 -22.73
CA ALA A 169 -7.85 -19.33 -22.42
C ALA A 169 -8.32 -20.41 -21.43
N ASP A 170 -7.73 -21.60 -21.49
CA ASP A 170 -8.06 -22.80 -20.71
C ASP A 170 -7.22 -22.95 -19.42
N GLU A 171 -6.24 -22.07 -19.18
CA GLU A 171 -5.47 -22.09 -17.95
C GLU A 171 -6.31 -21.67 -16.73
N PHE A 172 -6.05 -22.30 -15.59
CA PHE A 172 -6.57 -21.87 -14.30
C PHE A 172 -5.55 -20.95 -13.63
N VAL A 173 -5.81 -19.66 -13.65
CA VAL A 173 -4.86 -18.63 -13.21
C VAL A 173 -5.05 -18.28 -11.74
N VAL A 174 -4.04 -18.55 -10.94
CA VAL A 174 -3.98 -18.18 -9.52
C VAL A 174 -3.05 -16.97 -9.38
N GLY A 175 -3.59 -15.85 -8.93
CA GLY A 175 -2.81 -14.64 -8.68
C GLY A 175 -2.28 -14.57 -7.24
N LEU A 176 -1.04 -14.12 -7.07
CA LEU A 176 -0.46 -13.73 -5.79
C LEU A 176 0.18 -12.34 -5.96
N VAL A 177 -0.43 -11.34 -5.32
CA VAL A 177 -0.04 -9.93 -5.43
C VAL A 177 0.31 -9.41 -4.04
N ALA A 178 1.60 -9.34 -3.73
CA ALA A 178 2.05 -8.87 -2.42
C ALA A 178 3.52 -8.41 -2.45
N ALA A 179 3.91 -7.55 -1.52
CA ALA A 179 5.31 -7.19 -1.34
C ALA A 179 6.07 -8.30 -0.63
N ASN A 180 7.15 -8.78 -1.24
CA ASN A 180 8.07 -9.75 -0.64
C ASN A 180 9.04 -9.02 0.29
N LYS A 181 8.70 -8.98 1.57
CA LYS A 181 9.50 -8.32 2.63
C LYS A 181 9.56 -9.18 3.87
N GLY A 182 10.76 -9.22 4.48
CA GLY A 182 11.04 -10.05 5.66
C GLY A 182 11.31 -11.51 5.34
N ALA A 183 12.07 -12.17 6.19
CA ALA A 183 12.34 -13.61 6.16
C ALA A 183 12.23 -14.14 7.60
N PRO A 184 11.16 -14.93 7.94
CA PRO A 184 10.07 -15.35 7.05
C PRO A 184 9.17 -14.18 6.64
N SER A 185 8.60 -14.28 5.44
CA SER A 185 7.70 -13.25 4.93
C SER A 185 6.36 -13.28 5.66
N ARG A 186 5.92 -12.12 6.17
CA ARG A 186 4.58 -11.99 6.78
C ARG A 186 3.43 -12.26 5.80
N LYS A 187 3.74 -12.31 4.50
CA LYS A 187 2.79 -12.65 3.44
C LYS A 187 2.81 -14.15 3.09
N ALA A 188 3.52 -14.95 3.88
CA ALA A 188 3.54 -16.42 3.79
C ALA A 188 3.81 -16.96 2.38
N PHE A 189 4.76 -16.35 1.64
CA PHE A 189 5.07 -16.77 0.27
C PHE A 189 5.47 -18.25 0.18
N ASP A 190 6.32 -18.76 1.09
CA ASP A 190 6.73 -20.15 1.09
C ASP A 190 5.52 -21.08 1.20
N GLN A 191 4.64 -20.81 2.15
CA GLN A 191 3.44 -21.63 2.38
C GLN A 191 2.48 -21.57 1.18
N GLN A 192 2.26 -20.39 0.61
CA GLN A 192 1.36 -20.22 -0.54
C GLN A 192 1.92 -20.90 -1.80
N ILE A 193 3.22 -20.77 -2.07
CA ILE A 193 3.86 -21.44 -3.22
C ILE A 193 3.80 -22.97 -3.07
N ARG A 194 4.09 -23.52 -1.87
CA ARG A 194 3.96 -24.95 -1.60
C ARG A 194 2.53 -25.45 -1.72
N ALA A 195 1.56 -24.70 -1.23
CA ALA A 195 0.14 -25.02 -1.38
C ALA A 195 -0.26 -25.03 -2.85
N PHE A 196 0.19 -24.03 -3.63
CA PHE A 196 -0.04 -24.02 -5.07
C PHE A 196 0.64 -25.21 -5.76
N ALA A 197 1.87 -25.57 -5.41
CA ALA A 197 2.57 -26.71 -5.99
C ALA A 197 1.80 -28.04 -5.74
N ALA A 198 1.24 -28.21 -4.55
CA ALA A 198 0.38 -29.36 -4.24
C ALA A 198 -0.92 -29.35 -5.07
N PHE A 199 -1.51 -28.18 -5.30
CA PHE A 199 -2.69 -27.99 -6.14
C PHE A 199 -2.37 -28.29 -7.61
N GLN A 200 -1.26 -27.79 -8.14
CA GLN A 200 -0.81 -27.97 -9.53
C GLN A 200 -0.54 -29.45 -9.88
N LYS A 201 -0.10 -30.26 -8.89
CA LYS A 201 0.03 -31.72 -9.09
C LYS A 201 -1.30 -32.38 -9.47
N ARG A 202 -2.41 -31.85 -8.97
CA ARG A 202 -3.79 -32.34 -9.20
C ARG A 202 -4.48 -31.65 -10.37
N ARG A 203 -4.08 -30.40 -10.68
CA ARG A 203 -4.65 -29.58 -11.75
C ARG A 203 -3.54 -29.03 -12.66
N LYS A 204 -3.23 -29.76 -13.73
CA LYS A 204 -2.05 -29.51 -14.59
C LYS A 204 -2.15 -28.23 -15.42
N ASP A 205 -3.36 -27.74 -15.66
CA ASP A 205 -3.66 -26.47 -16.33
C ASP A 205 -3.54 -25.25 -15.40
N ALA A 206 -3.22 -25.46 -14.11
CA ALA A 206 -3.06 -24.35 -13.17
C ALA A 206 -1.72 -23.63 -13.33
N VAL A 207 -1.78 -22.29 -13.35
CA VAL A 207 -0.64 -21.38 -13.47
C VAL A 207 -0.67 -20.38 -12.31
N LEU A 208 0.49 -20.15 -11.66
CA LEU A 208 0.68 -19.16 -10.61
C LEU A 208 1.26 -17.88 -11.20
N TYR A 209 0.55 -16.78 -11.08
CA TYR A 209 1.06 -15.44 -11.37
C TYR A 209 1.61 -14.80 -10.10
N LEU A 210 2.89 -14.39 -10.13
CA LEU A 210 3.57 -13.73 -9.02
C LEU A 210 3.82 -12.26 -9.35
N HIS A 211 3.12 -11.37 -8.63
CA HIS A 211 3.33 -9.93 -8.70
C HIS A 211 4.12 -9.47 -7.46
N THR A 212 5.45 -9.63 -7.55
CA THR A 212 6.34 -9.35 -6.42
C THR A 212 7.80 -9.28 -6.86
N ASP A 213 8.70 -8.89 -5.93
CA ASP A 213 10.14 -9.08 -6.09
C ASP A 213 10.52 -10.56 -5.90
N MET A 214 11.03 -11.19 -6.96
CA MET A 214 11.37 -12.60 -6.99
C MET A 214 12.71 -12.92 -6.32
N LEU A 215 13.63 -11.94 -6.28
CA LEU A 215 15.01 -12.15 -5.81
C LEU A 215 15.17 -11.95 -4.31
N GLY A 216 14.17 -11.36 -3.66
CA GLY A 216 14.15 -11.21 -2.22
C GLY A 216 15.19 -10.24 -1.67
N MET A 217 15.46 -9.13 -2.34
CA MET A 217 16.39 -8.11 -1.84
C MET A 217 16.03 -7.63 -0.42
N GLN A 218 14.75 -7.66 -0.06
CA GLN A 218 14.23 -7.35 1.28
C GLN A 218 13.39 -8.50 1.87
N GLY A 219 13.30 -9.64 1.22
CA GLY A 219 12.44 -10.76 1.57
C GLY A 219 13.05 -12.13 1.27
N GLU A 220 12.22 -13.07 0.89
CA GLU A 220 12.61 -14.46 0.59
C GLU A 220 13.01 -14.63 -0.88
N ASN A 221 13.97 -15.49 -1.17
CA ASN A 221 14.30 -15.87 -2.55
C ASN A 221 13.22 -16.83 -3.08
N LEU A 222 12.22 -16.27 -3.77
CA LEU A 222 11.06 -17.02 -4.24
C LEU A 222 11.41 -18.03 -5.34
N ARG A 223 12.42 -17.77 -6.16
CA ARG A 223 12.89 -18.74 -7.15
C ARG A 223 13.40 -20.01 -6.48
N ARG A 224 14.16 -19.86 -5.39
CA ARG A 224 14.60 -21.00 -4.61
C ARG A 224 13.46 -21.76 -3.96
N ILE A 225 12.43 -21.06 -3.49
CA ILE A 225 11.22 -21.69 -2.92
C ILE A 225 10.47 -22.47 -4.00
N ILE A 226 10.32 -21.93 -5.21
CA ILE A 226 9.68 -22.59 -6.36
C ILE A 226 10.43 -23.88 -6.72
N GLU A 227 11.77 -23.84 -6.80
CA GLU A 227 12.60 -25.02 -7.02
C GLU A 227 12.41 -26.10 -5.93
N LEU A 228 12.45 -25.71 -4.65
CA LEU A 228 12.27 -26.61 -3.51
C LEU A 228 10.85 -27.18 -3.41
N ALA A 229 9.87 -26.50 -3.96
CA ALA A 229 8.49 -26.98 -4.06
C ALA A 229 8.24 -27.90 -5.26
N ASP A 230 9.27 -28.15 -6.08
CA ASP A 230 9.18 -28.97 -7.30
C ASP A 230 8.07 -28.47 -8.24
N LEU A 231 7.94 -27.13 -8.34
CA LEU A 231 6.97 -26.48 -9.20
C LEU A 231 7.59 -26.22 -10.58
N PRO A 232 7.00 -26.75 -11.68
CA PRO A 232 7.58 -26.57 -13.00
C PRO A 232 7.56 -25.10 -13.42
N ALA A 233 8.62 -24.65 -14.08
CA ALA A 233 8.74 -23.25 -14.54
C ALA A 233 7.58 -22.84 -15.47
N SER A 234 7.02 -23.78 -16.24
CA SER A 234 5.85 -23.55 -17.11
C SER A 234 4.55 -23.26 -16.35
N ALA A 235 4.51 -23.57 -15.04
CA ALA A 235 3.36 -23.28 -14.19
C ALA A 235 3.52 -21.96 -13.40
N VAL A 236 4.55 -21.15 -13.69
CA VAL A 236 4.79 -19.88 -13.01
C VAL A 236 4.97 -18.76 -14.02
N VAL A 237 4.23 -17.69 -13.83
CA VAL A 237 4.38 -16.43 -14.57
C VAL A 237 4.77 -15.32 -13.60
N GLU A 238 5.93 -14.74 -13.83
CA GLU A 238 6.45 -13.63 -13.02
C GLU A 238 6.14 -12.29 -13.67
N VAL A 239 5.79 -11.29 -12.86
CA VAL A 239 5.82 -9.90 -13.36
C VAL A 239 7.25 -9.56 -13.82
N PRO A 240 7.44 -8.87 -14.95
CA PRO A 240 8.78 -8.51 -15.41
C PRO A 240 9.53 -7.70 -14.34
N SER A 241 10.59 -8.27 -13.76
CA SER A 241 11.32 -7.73 -12.60
C SER A 241 11.79 -6.29 -12.80
N TYR A 242 12.25 -5.95 -14.02
CA TYR A 242 12.65 -4.58 -14.34
C TYR A 242 11.46 -3.61 -14.25
N ARG A 243 10.30 -3.97 -14.83
CA ARG A 243 9.10 -3.13 -14.77
C ARG A 243 8.60 -2.98 -13.34
N TYR A 244 8.63 -4.05 -12.56
CA TYR A 244 8.26 -4.04 -11.14
C TYR A 244 9.19 -3.12 -10.35
N ALA A 245 10.51 -3.30 -10.44
CA ALA A 245 11.51 -2.54 -9.71
C ALA A 245 11.50 -1.03 -10.07
N ARG A 246 11.14 -0.69 -11.33
CA ARG A 246 11.06 0.70 -11.79
C ARG A 246 9.69 1.34 -11.60
N GLY A 247 8.72 0.62 -11.04
CA GLY A 247 7.36 1.14 -10.88
C GLY A 247 6.61 1.36 -12.21
N PHE A 248 6.98 0.64 -13.28
CA PHE A 248 6.33 0.77 -14.60
C PHE A 248 5.06 -0.07 -14.73
N ILE A 249 4.59 -0.65 -13.64
CA ILE A 249 3.32 -1.35 -13.62
C ILE A 249 2.21 -0.33 -13.32
N THR A 250 1.39 -0.08 -14.31
CA THR A 250 0.30 0.90 -14.19
C THR A 250 -0.91 0.32 -13.46
N PRO A 251 -1.80 1.17 -12.90
CA PRO A 251 -3.08 0.71 -12.37
C PRO A 251 -3.92 -0.08 -13.40
N GLN A 252 -3.86 0.30 -14.68
CA GLN A 252 -4.56 -0.41 -15.77
C GLN A 252 -4.01 -1.83 -15.96
N TRP A 253 -2.69 -2.01 -15.92
CA TRP A 253 -2.07 -3.33 -15.94
C TRP A 253 -2.56 -4.18 -14.76
N MET A 254 -2.60 -3.62 -13.56
CA MET A 254 -3.09 -4.32 -12.38
C MET A 254 -4.56 -4.69 -12.49
N ALA A 255 -5.39 -3.81 -13.04
CA ALA A 255 -6.80 -4.11 -13.29
C ALA A 255 -6.97 -5.28 -14.28
N GLN A 256 -6.16 -5.33 -15.33
CA GLN A 256 -6.15 -6.47 -16.27
C GLN A 256 -5.69 -7.76 -15.56
N ALA A 257 -4.65 -7.69 -14.73
CA ALA A 257 -4.17 -8.85 -13.98
C ALA A 257 -5.27 -9.42 -13.08
N TYR A 258 -5.94 -8.59 -12.28
CA TYR A 258 -7.06 -9.04 -11.43
C TYR A 258 -8.22 -9.62 -12.22
N ASN A 259 -8.52 -9.10 -13.42
CA ASN A 259 -9.56 -9.64 -14.29
C ASN A 259 -9.16 -10.94 -15.01
N ALA A 260 -7.85 -11.25 -15.09
CA ALA A 260 -7.36 -12.48 -15.69
C ALA A 260 -7.41 -13.69 -14.73
N PHE A 261 -7.38 -13.45 -13.41
CA PHE A 261 -7.32 -14.50 -12.39
C PHE A 261 -8.65 -15.23 -12.22
N ASP A 262 -8.57 -16.52 -11.89
CA ASP A 262 -9.68 -17.31 -11.36
C ASP A 262 -9.74 -17.20 -9.82
N VAL A 263 -8.58 -17.14 -9.17
CA VAL A 263 -8.43 -17.03 -7.71
C VAL A 263 -7.28 -16.10 -7.39
N LEU A 264 -7.45 -15.28 -6.35
CA LEU A 264 -6.38 -14.50 -5.73
C LEU A 264 -6.02 -15.13 -4.38
N LEU A 265 -4.74 -15.43 -4.18
CA LEU A 265 -4.18 -15.79 -2.88
C LEU A 265 -3.85 -14.51 -2.09
N HIS A 266 -4.20 -14.52 -0.79
CA HIS A 266 -3.97 -13.35 0.06
C HIS A 266 -3.63 -13.76 1.50
#